data_ca7f0ce6352af52490eb21dcc2b39846
#
_entry.id   ca7f0ce6352af52490eb21dcc2b39846
#
_cell.length_a   1.000
_cell.length_b   1.000
_cell.length_c   1.000
_cell.angle_alpha   90.00
_cell.angle_beta   90.00
_cell.angle_gamma   90.00
#
_symmetry.space_group_name_H-M   'P 1'
#
loop_
_entity.id
_entity.type
_entity.pdbx_description
1 polymer ?
#
loop_
_entity_poly.entity_id
_entity_poly.type
_entity_poly.pdbx_seq_one_letter_code
_entity_poly.pdbx_strand_id
1 'polypeptide(L)'
;GAIGDPKYDNNPKAKVRPEQGLLRMRKALGLFANLRPVTVYEPLVDRSPLKADVVRGTDFICVRELTGGIYFGRPQGRDEEGARAFDTCTYTVSEIERVLHVAFRLAVSRRRKLTVVDKANVLETSRLWRETAQRVAREYPEVAVDYMFVDNAAMQIIRQPAYFDVIVTENMFGDILTDEASVISGSLGMLSSASVGAEVALFEPIHGSYPQAAGKNIANPMATILSAAMLLEHLGLDAEGRAVRRAVDRALAEGVVTEDLAAPGEKARSTSEVGDYVASQI
;
A
#
# COMPACT_ATOMS: atom_id res chain seq x y z
N GLY A 1 2.12 9.39 4.73
CA GLY A 1 1.01 10.15 4.59
C GLY A 1 1.01 11.44 3.85
N ALA A 2 0.16 12.27 4.22
CA ALA A 2 -0.28 13.54 3.68
C ALA A 2 0.85 14.51 3.19
N ILE A 3 1.59 14.11 2.17
CA ILE A 3 2.66 14.91 1.56
C ILE A 3 2.25 15.29 0.13
N GLY A 4 2.54 16.53 -0.25
CA GLY A 4 2.21 17.09 -1.53
C GLY A 4 1.40 18.39 -1.41
N ASP A 5 1.54 19.24 -2.41
CA ASP A 5 0.74 20.46 -2.54
C ASP A 5 0.68 20.79 -4.04
N PRO A 6 -0.53 20.91 -4.63
CA PRO A 6 -0.72 21.15 -6.06
C PRO A 6 0.03 22.38 -6.63
N LYS A 7 0.43 23.32 -5.76
CA LYS A 7 1.24 24.47 -6.18
C LYS A 7 2.62 24.09 -6.74
N TYR A 8 3.13 22.88 -6.37
CA TYR A 8 4.42 22.39 -6.87
C TYR A 8 4.29 21.56 -8.14
N ASP A 9 3.12 20.96 -8.41
CA ASP A 9 2.90 20.01 -9.51
C ASP A 9 3.05 20.67 -10.87
N ASN A 10 2.56 21.90 -11.00
CA ASN A 10 2.57 22.68 -12.23
C ASN A 10 3.82 23.55 -12.41
N ASN A 11 4.83 23.41 -11.55
CA ASN A 11 6.07 24.16 -11.65
C ASN A 11 7.26 23.25 -12.03
N PRO A 12 7.58 23.08 -13.33
CA PRO A 12 8.71 22.25 -13.77
C PRO A 12 10.07 22.80 -13.29
N LYS A 13 10.13 24.05 -12.85
CA LYS A 13 11.33 24.70 -12.30
C LYS A 13 11.42 24.68 -10.78
N ALA A 14 10.50 24.01 -10.10
CA ALA A 14 10.55 23.87 -8.65
C ALA A 14 11.82 23.11 -8.24
N LYS A 15 12.69 23.81 -7.48
CA LYS A 15 13.97 23.24 -6.99
C LYS A 15 13.77 22.23 -5.85
N VAL A 16 12.65 22.33 -5.13
CA VAL A 16 12.31 21.48 -3.99
C VAL A 16 10.86 21.03 -4.14
N ARG A 17 10.64 19.73 -3.97
CA ARG A 17 9.32 19.09 -3.96
C ARG A 17 9.09 18.37 -2.63
N PRO A 18 7.89 18.40 -2.05
CA PRO A 18 7.59 17.71 -0.79
C PRO A 18 7.96 16.23 -0.80
N GLU A 19 7.73 15.54 -1.93
CA GLU A 19 8.01 14.12 -2.14
C GLU A 19 9.50 13.78 -1.95
N GLN A 20 10.41 14.70 -2.28
CA GLN A 20 11.86 14.52 -2.08
C GLN A 20 12.20 14.36 -0.59
N GLY A 21 11.47 15.06 0.29
CA GLY A 21 11.62 14.93 1.75
C GLY A 21 11.24 13.53 2.22
N LEU A 22 10.13 13.01 1.75
CA LEU A 22 9.66 11.65 2.07
C LEU A 22 10.64 10.57 1.58
N LEU A 23 11.06 10.65 0.32
CA LEU A 23 12.02 9.71 -0.25
C LEU A 23 13.36 9.73 0.51
N ARG A 24 13.83 10.93 0.88
CA ARG A 24 15.06 11.08 1.68
C ARG A 24 14.90 10.46 3.07
N MET A 25 13.76 10.66 3.73
CA MET A 25 13.46 10.09 5.03
C MET A 25 13.41 8.55 4.95
N ARG A 26 12.69 7.97 4.00
CA ARG A 26 12.60 6.52 3.78
C ARG A 26 13.99 5.90 3.59
N LYS A 27 14.83 6.54 2.78
CA LYS A 27 16.22 6.10 2.55
C LYS A 27 17.07 6.22 3.80
N ALA A 28 17.00 7.35 4.53
CA ALA A 28 17.80 7.59 5.74
C ALA A 28 17.43 6.61 6.87
N LEU A 29 16.17 6.21 6.96
CA LEU A 29 15.67 5.24 7.95
C LEU A 29 15.77 3.78 7.45
N GLY A 30 16.25 3.54 6.24
CA GLY A 30 16.38 2.20 5.67
C GLY A 30 15.04 1.46 5.52
N LEU A 31 13.96 2.17 5.23
CA LEU A 31 12.61 1.61 5.06
C LEU A 31 12.52 0.95 3.68
N PHE A 32 12.70 -0.35 3.60
CA PHE A 32 12.81 -1.06 2.32
C PHE A 32 11.54 -1.80 1.88
N ALA A 33 10.60 -2.07 2.77
CA ALA A 33 9.36 -2.76 2.43
C ALA A 33 8.16 -1.89 2.79
N ASN A 34 7.29 -1.61 1.82
CA ASN A 34 6.04 -0.91 2.04
C ASN A 34 4.87 -1.90 2.00
N LEU A 35 4.13 -1.95 3.09
CA LEU A 35 2.97 -2.81 3.29
C LEU A 35 1.71 -2.02 3.03
N ARG A 36 0.91 -2.44 2.06
CA ARG A 36 -0.34 -1.80 1.67
C ARG A 36 -1.49 -2.81 1.72
N PRO A 37 -2.24 -2.90 2.84
CA PRO A 37 -3.44 -3.72 2.91
C PRO A 37 -4.54 -3.17 2.00
N VAL A 38 -5.23 -4.09 1.33
CA VAL A 38 -6.43 -3.81 0.53
C VAL A 38 -7.54 -4.70 1.05
N THR A 39 -8.50 -4.09 1.74
CA THR A 39 -9.63 -4.78 2.35
C THR A 39 -10.92 -4.14 1.88
N VAL A 40 -11.88 -4.94 1.43
CA VAL A 40 -13.23 -4.49 1.15
C VAL A 40 -14.12 -4.86 2.32
N TYR A 41 -14.55 -3.86 3.06
CA TYR A 41 -15.44 -4.02 4.20
C TYR A 41 -16.89 -4.28 3.72
N GLU A 42 -17.59 -5.21 4.34
CA GLU A 42 -18.95 -5.59 3.90
C GLU A 42 -19.91 -4.38 3.79
N PRO A 43 -19.93 -3.40 4.72
CA PRO A 43 -20.76 -2.20 4.56
C PRO A 43 -20.38 -1.30 3.38
N LEU A 44 -19.17 -1.47 2.82
CA LEU A 44 -18.65 -0.64 1.73
C LEU A 44 -18.62 -1.36 0.37
N VAL A 45 -19.11 -2.60 0.27
CA VAL A 45 -19.09 -3.39 -0.97
C VAL A 45 -19.73 -2.64 -2.12
N ASP A 46 -20.87 -1.99 -1.90
CA ASP A 46 -21.59 -1.22 -2.92
C ASP A 46 -20.95 0.15 -3.24
N ARG A 47 -19.88 0.52 -2.53
CA ARG A 47 -19.08 1.73 -2.81
C ARG A 47 -17.94 1.47 -3.80
N SER A 48 -17.59 0.21 -4.01
CA SER A 48 -16.62 -0.16 -5.02
C SER A 48 -17.14 0.19 -6.42
N PRO A 49 -16.27 0.65 -7.34
CA PRO A 49 -16.67 0.83 -8.74
C PRO A 49 -16.85 -0.51 -9.47
N LEU A 50 -16.47 -1.61 -8.84
CA LEU A 50 -16.64 -2.96 -9.37
C LEU A 50 -17.94 -3.58 -8.79
N LYS A 51 -18.41 -4.66 -9.43
CA LYS A 51 -19.58 -5.39 -8.96
C LYS A 51 -19.34 -6.01 -7.58
N ALA A 52 -20.35 -6.02 -6.75
CA ALA A 52 -20.31 -6.54 -5.38
C ALA A 52 -19.80 -7.98 -5.29
N ASP A 53 -20.22 -8.86 -6.20
CA ASP A 53 -19.80 -10.26 -6.27
C ASP A 53 -18.32 -10.44 -6.63
N VAL A 54 -17.71 -9.46 -7.31
CA VAL A 54 -16.29 -9.46 -7.65
C VAL A 54 -15.42 -9.06 -6.45
N VAL A 55 -15.85 -8.05 -5.68
CA VAL A 55 -15.02 -7.45 -4.62
C VAL A 55 -15.25 -8.03 -3.24
N ARG A 56 -16.37 -8.70 -3.03
CA ARG A 56 -16.72 -9.28 -1.72
C ARG A 56 -15.67 -10.30 -1.27
N GLY A 57 -15.23 -10.17 -0.02
CA GLY A 57 -14.19 -11.02 0.57
C GLY A 57 -12.77 -10.67 0.14
N THR A 58 -12.56 -9.52 -0.53
CA THR A 58 -11.22 -9.03 -0.82
C THR A 58 -10.50 -8.65 0.46
N ASP A 59 -9.38 -9.32 0.72
CA ASP A 59 -8.46 -9.04 1.82
C ASP A 59 -7.07 -9.53 1.44
N PHE A 60 -6.21 -8.65 0.95
CA PHE A 60 -4.82 -8.97 0.64
C PHE A 60 -3.87 -7.85 1.04
N ILE A 61 -2.58 -8.16 1.14
CA ILE A 61 -1.53 -7.18 1.39
C ILE A 61 -0.57 -7.17 0.22
N CYS A 62 -0.31 -5.99 -0.33
CA CYS A 62 0.79 -5.80 -1.27
C CYS A 62 2.05 -5.36 -0.53
N VAL A 63 3.13 -6.09 -0.73
CA VAL A 63 4.48 -5.79 -0.23
C VAL A 63 5.29 -5.24 -1.41
N ARG A 64 5.51 -3.93 -1.39
CA ARG A 64 6.30 -3.20 -2.39
C ARG A 64 7.72 -3.02 -1.88
N GLU A 65 8.73 -3.40 -2.64
CA GLU A 65 10.11 -2.94 -2.39
C GLU A 65 10.15 -1.41 -2.57
N LEU A 66 10.86 -0.70 -1.68
CA LEU A 66 10.68 0.75 -1.55
C LEU A 66 11.94 1.58 -1.85
N THR A 67 13.12 0.97 -1.93
CA THR A 67 14.42 1.68 -1.94
C THR A 67 15.32 1.35 -3.12
N GLY A 68 14.91 0.47 -4.00
CA GLY A 68 15.62 0.06 -5.21
C GLY A 68 14.87 0.38 -6.51
N GLY A 69 15.30 -0.27 -7.57
CA GLY A 69 14.69 -0.23 -8.89
C GLY A 69 14.90 1.08 -9.65
N ILE A 70 13.99 1.36 -10.55
CA ILE A 70 14.11 2.49 -11.49
C ILE A 70 14.05 3.87 -10.80
N TYR A 71 13.43 3.96 -9.63
CA TYR A 71 13.33 5.23 -8.88
C TYR A 71 14.65 5.65 -8.25
N PHE A 72 15.55 4.70 -7.99
CA PHE A 72 16.82 4.94 -7.30
C PHE A 72 18.06 4.59 -8.12
N GLY A 73 17.89 3.84 -9.20
CA GLY A 73 18.99 3.41 -10.06
C GLY A 73 19.73 4.57 -10.71
N ARG A 74 20.99 4.36 -11.02
CA ARG A 74 21.88 5.34 -11.68
C ARG A 74 22.68 4.65 -12.80
N PRO A 75 22.98 5.33 -13.92
CA PRO A 75 22.69 6.74 -14.22
C PRO A 75 21.22 7.00 -14.54
N GLN A 76 20.77 8.23 -14.30
CA GLN A 76 19.44 8.74 -14.61
C GLN A 76 19.54 10.18 -15.09
N GLY A 77 18.91 10.53 -16.19
CA GLY A 77 19.00 11.89 -16.71
C GLY A 77 18.65 12.02 -18.19
N ARG A 78 19.19 13.10 -18.76
CA ARG A 78 19.12 13.39 -20.19
C ARG A 78 20.51 13.58 -20.76
N ASP A 79 20.67 13.39 -22.06
CA ASP A 79 21.87 13.77 -22.81
C ASP A 79 22.04 15.30 -22.85
N GLU A 80 23.20 15.76 -23.32
CA GLU A 80 23.54 17.19 -23.38
C GLU A 80 22.57 17.99 -24.28
N GLU A 81 22.03 17.37 -25.30
CA GLU A 81 21.07 17.99 -26.22
C GLU A 81 19.64 17.97 -25.68
N GLY A 82 19.35 17.21 -24.60
CA GLY A 82 18.03 17.02 -24.04
C GLY A 82 17.08 16.19 -24.92
N ALA A 83 17.61 15.59 -25.97
CA ALA A 83 16.84 14.80 -26.95
C ALA A 83 16.61 13.34 -26.51
N ARG A 84 17.46 12.83 -25.58
CA ARG A 84 17.37 11.47 -25.04
C ARG A 84 17.31 11.52 -23.51
N ALA A 85 16.36 10.78 -22.95
CA ALA A 85 16.27 10.56 -21.49
C ALA A 85 16.47 9.07 -21.17
N PHE A 86 17.02 8.77 -20.00
CA PHE A 86 17.26 7.42 -19.53
C PHE A 86 17.11 7.31 -18.02
N ASP A 87 16.57 6.18 -17.58
CA ASP A 87 16.48 5.76 -16.19
C ASP A 87 16.99 4.33 -16.08
N THR A 88 17.79 4.05 -15.06
CA THR A 88 18.36 2.72 -14.82
C THR A 88 17.57 1.97 -13.76
N CYS A 89 17.12 0.77 -14.08
CA CYS A 89 16.54 -0.15 -13.10
C CYS A 89 17.61 -1.13 -12.63
N THR A 90 17.90 -1.15 -11.32
CA THR A 90 18.87 -2.08 -10.73
C THR A 90 18.32 -2.67 -9.45
N TYR A 91 18.63 -3.96 -9.22
CA TYR A 91 18.39 -4.68 -7.98
C TYR A 91 19.55 -5.59 -7.66
N THR A 92 19.89 -5.72 -6.39
CA THR A 92 20.81 -6.73 -5.87
C THR A 92 20.01 -7.88 -5.24
N VAL A 93 20.63 -9.05 -5.14
CA VAL A 93 20.04 -10.21 -4.45
C VAL A 93 19.62 -9.85 -3.02
N SER A 94 20.46 -9.12 -2.28
CA SER A 94 20.16 -8.76 -0.89
C SER A 94 18.96 -7.80 -0.74
N GLU A 95 18.75 -6.88 -1.69
CA GLU A 95 17.58 -6.01 -1.72
C GLU A 95 16.30 -6.81 -1.95
N ILE A 96 16.36 -7.79 -2.84
CA ILE A 96 15.24 -8.67 -3.13
C ILE A 96 14.95 -9.60 -1.94
N GLU A 97 15.97 -10.26 -1.37
CA GLU A 97 15.81 -11.19 -0.26
C GLU A 97 15.14 -10.56 0.95
N ARG A 98 15.59 -9.39 1.38
CA ARG A 98 15.05 -8.74 2.58
C ARG A 98 13.55 -8.45 2.48
N VAL A 99 13.06 -8.03 1.30
CA VAL A 99 11.62 -7.77 1.11
C VAL A 99 10.83 -9.06 0.94
N LEU A 100 11.42 -10.09 0.30
CA LEU A 100 10.81 -11.42 0.21
C LEU A 100 10.59 -12.03 1.59
N HIS A 101 11.56 -11.97 2.48
CA HIS A 101 11.40 -12.47 3.85
C HIS A 101 10.28 -11.76 4.61
N VAL A 102 10.06 -10.45 4.38
CA VAL A 102 8.90 -9.74 4.93
C VAL A 102 7.59 -10.33 4.37
N ALA A 103 7.51 -10.52 3.05
CA ALA A 103 6.33 -11.03 2.39
C ALA A 103 6.02 -12.50 2.79
N PHE A 104 7.04 -13.35 2.89
CA PHE A 104 6.87 -14.73 3.33
C PHE A 104 6.37 -14.84 4.78
N ARG A 105 6.96 -14.07 5.71
CA ARG A 105 6.48 -14.03 7.11
C ARG A 105 5.03 -13.57 7.20
N LEU A 106 4.65 -12.56 6.42
CA LEU A 106 3.25 -12.15 6.32
C LEU A 106 2.37 -13.26 5.77
N ALA A 107 2.77 -13.95 4.72
CA ALA A 107 2.00 -15.08 4.17
C ALA A 107 1.81 -16.19 5.20
N VAL A 108 2.85 -16.54 5.97
CA VAL A 108 2.76 -17.54 7.06
C VAL A 108 1.71 -17.16 8.09
N SER A 109 1.64 -15.89 8.48
CA SER A 109 0.65 -15.40 9.46
C SER A 109 -0.76 -15.23 8.90
N ARG A 110 -0.94 -15.35 7.58
CA ARG A 110 -2.21 -15.21 6.87
C ARG A 110 -2.67 -16.54 6.26
N ARG A 111 -3.08 -16.54 4.99
CA ARG A 111 -3.61 -17.74 4.30
C ARG A 111 -2.55 -18.61 3.64
N ARG A 112 -1.27 -18.34 3.91
CA ARG A 112 -0.10 -19.09 3.40
C ARG A 112 -0.02 -19.12 1.87
N LYS A 113 -0.39 -18.00 1.23
CA LYS A 113 -0.29 -17.83 -0.21
C LYS A 113 0.48 -16.55 -0.54
N LEU A 114 1.50 -16.68 -1.39
CA LEU A 114 2.31 -15.57 -1.86
C LEU A 114 2.30 -15.54 -3.39
N THR A 115 1.93 -14.39 -3.96
CA THR A 115 2.07 -14.13 -5.40
C THR A 115 3.25 -13.19 -5.64
N VAL A 116 4.28 -13.68 -6.31
CA VAL A 116 5.44 -12.89 -6.74
C VAL A 116 5.12 -12.28 -8.09
N VAL A 117 5.06 -10.95 -8.15
CA VAL A 117 4.72 -10.22 -9.36
C VAL A 117 5.97 -9.60 -9.98
N ASP A 118 6.21 -9.90 -11.24
CA ASP A 118 7.40 -9.48 -11.98
C ASP A 118 7.13 -9.28 -13.49
N LYS A 119 8.17 -9.02 -14.26
CA LYS A 119 8.16 -9.00 -15.74
C LYS A 119 9.31 -9.85 -16.31
N ALA A 120 9.51 -11.06 -15.79
CA ALA A 120 10.64 -11.93 -16.09
C ALA A 120 10.71 -12.39 -17.55
N ASN A 121 9.59 -12.33 -18.30
CA ASN A 121 9.61 -12.59 -19.74
C ASN A 121 10.36 -11.51 -20.54
N VAL A 122 10.64 -10.33 -19.96
CA VAL A 122 11.31 -9.21 -20.63
C VAL A 122 12.53 -8.72 -19.87
N LEU A 123 12.45 -8.50 -18.55
CA LEU A 123 13.45 -7.76 -17.77
C LEU A 123 14.41 -8.70 -17.03
N GLU A 124 15.72 -8.42 -17.12
CA GLU A 124 16.74 -9.13 -16.36
C GLU A 124 16.60 -8.93 -14.84
N THR A 125 16.25 -7.72 -14.40
CA THR A 125 15.97 -7.47 -12.99
C THR A 125 14.83 -8.35 -12.47
N SER A 126 13.78 -8.55 -13.25
CA SER A 126 12.66 -9.43 -12.90
C SER A 126 13.03 -10.92 -12.92
N ARG A 127 13.98 -11.34 -13.77
CA ARG A 127 14.52 -12.70 -13.73
C ARG A 127 15.29 -12.95 -12.44
N LEU A 128 16.14 -12.01 -12.04
CA LEU A 128 16.84 -12.07 -10.76
C LEU A 128 15.86 -12.10 -9.57
N TRP A 129 14.77 -11.32 -9.63
CA TRP A 129 13.69 -11.35 -8.64
C TRP A 129 13.08 -12.75 -8.54
N ARG A 130 12.70 -13.35 -9.66
CA ARG A 130 12.08 -14.68 -9.71
C ARG A 130 13.01 -15.78 -9.20
N GLU A 131 14.25 -15.79 -9.63
CA GLU A 131 15.27 -16.74 -9.18
C GLU A 131 15.51 -16.63 -7.67
N THR A 132 15.61 -15.42 -7.16
CA THR A 132 15.78 -15.15 -5.72
C THR A 132 14.55 -15.62 -4.95
N ALA A 133 13.33 -15.33 -5.44
CA ALA A 133 12.10 -15.78 -4.82
C ALA A 133 11.97 -17.30 -4.78
N GLN A 134 12.36 -18.00 -5.84
CA GLN A 134 12.38 -19.48 -5.89
C GLN A 134 13.37 -20.06 -4.87
N ARG A 135 14.48 -19.38 -4.61
CA ARG A 135 15.47 -19.82 -3.62
C ARG A 135 14.94 -19.58 -2.19
N VAL A 136 14.43 -18.39 -1.88
CA VAL A 136 13.89 -18.03 -0.56
C VAL A 136 12.64 -18.88 -0.24
N ALA A 137 11.81 -19.24 -1.23
CA ALA A 137 10.63 -20.08 -1.05
C ALA A 137 10.95 -21.44 -0.39
N ARG A 138 12.16 -21.96 -0.57
CA ARG A 138 12.58 -23.24 0.05
C ARG A 138 12.68 -23.16 1.57
N GLU A 139 12.81 -21.96 2.12
CA GLU A 139 12.86 -21.69 3.56
C GLU A 139 11.44 -21.60 4.18
N TYR A 140 10.39 -21.52 3.34
CA TYR A 140 8.99 -21.38 3.75
C TYR A 140 8.11 -22.45 3.08
N PRO A 141 8.36 -23.75 3.32
CA PRO A 141 7.69 -24.85 2.60
C PRO A 141 6.16 -24.88 2.82
N GLU A 142 5.65 -24.22 3.87
CA GLU A 142 4.23 -24.11 4.17
C GLU A 142 3.50 -23.04 3.34
N VAL A 143 4.21 -22.19 2.58
CA VAL A 143 3.64 -21.13 1.77
C VAL A 143 3.51 -21.57 0.31
N ALA A 144 2.30 -21.55 -0.22
CA ALA A 144 2.06 -21.75 -1.64
C ALA A 144 2.49 -20.50 -2.42
N VAL A 145 3.47 -20.66 -3.31
CA VAL A 145 4.02 -19.55 -4.10
C VAL A 145 3.53 -19.62 -5.53
N ASP A 146 2.98 -18.51 -6.00
CA ASP A 146 2.57 -18.29 -7.39
C ASP A 146 3.40 -17.17 -8.02
N TYR A 147 3.65 -17.26 -9.33
CA TYR A 147 4.43 -16.30 -10.11
C TYR A 147 3.56 -15.70 -11.21
N MET A 148 3.42 -14.39 -11.21
CA MET A 148 2.54 -13.69 -12.14
C MET A 148 3.26 -12.54 -12.82
N PHE A 149 3.08 -12.36 -14.13
CA PHE A 149 3.55 -11.15 -14.80
C PHE A 149 2.68 -9.96 -14.39
N VAL A 150 3.29 -8.80 -14.28
CA VAL A 150 2.65 -7.59 -13.77
C VAL A 150 1.39 -7.18 -14.55
N ASP A 151 1.40 -7.34 -15.86
CA ASP A 151 0.25 -7.09 -16.73
C ASP A 151 -0.92 -8.03 -16.44
N ASN A 152 -0.64 -9.32 -16.15
CA ASN A 152 -1.67 -10.24 -15.71
C ASN A 152 -2.13 -9.93 -14.28
N ALA A 153 -1.22 -9.56 -13.38
CA ALA A 153 -1.57 -9.17 -12.02
C ALA A 153 -2.55 -7.98 -12.01
N ALA A 154 -2.30 -6.94 -12.81
CA ALA A 154 -3.20 -5.81 -12.99
C ALA A 154 -4.62 -6.27 -13.42
N MET A 155 -4.72 -7.16 -14.40
CA MET A 155 -6.02 -7.71 -14.80
C MET A 155 -6.68 -8.53 -13.68
N GLN A 156 -5.94 -9.36 -12.95
CA GLN A 156 -6.49 -10.22 -11.90
C GLN A 156 -6.92 -9.44 -10.65
N ILE A 157 -6.24 -8.36 -10.30
CA ILE A 157 -6.64 -7.45 -9.22
C ILE A 157 -8.06 -6.90 -9.48
N ILE A 158 -8.39 -6.59 -10.73
CA ILE A 158 -9.73 -6.12 -11.10
C ILE A 158 -10.75 -7.27 -11.21
N ARG A 159 -10.33 -8.43 -11.75
CA ARG A 159 -11.25 -9.53 -12.05
C ARG A 159 -11.56 -10.43 -10.86
N GLN A 160 -10.57 -10.66 -10.00
CA GLN A 160 -10.64 -11.62 -8.89
C GLN A 160 -9.74 -11.15 -7.73
N PRO A 161 -9.99 -9.99 -7.12
CA PRO A 161 -9.11 -9.47 -6.06
C PRO A 161 -9.03 -10.41 -4.85
N ALA A 162 -10.07 -11.15 -4.53
CA ALA A 162 -10.10 -12.15 -3.46
C ALA A 162 -9.16 -13.36 -3.69
N TYR A 163 -8.63 -13.53 -4.92
CA TYR A 163 -7.62 -14.54 -5.23
C TYR A 163 -6.31 -14.34 -4.46
N PHE A 164 -5.93 -13.07 -4.22
CA PHE A 164 -4.68 -12.70 -3.61
C PHE A 164 -4.74 -12.77 -2.08
N ASP A 165 -3.64 -13.16 -1.45
CA ASP A 165 -3.41 -13.09 0.00
C ASP A 165 -2.26 -12.13 0.30
N VAL A 166 -1.05 -12.47 -0.15
CA VAL A 166 0.09 -11.56 -0.13
C VAL A 166 0.64 -11.44 -1.55
N ILE A 167 0.83 -10.22 -2.01
CA ILE A 167 1.56 -9.90 -3.24
C ILE A 167 2.91 -9.35 -2.85
N VAL A 168 4.00 -9.75 -3.52
CA VAL A 168 5.30 -9.10 -3.42
C VAL A 168 5.79 -8.70 -4.80
N THR A 169 6.32 -7.48 -4.89
CA THR A 169 6.80 -6.95 -6.17
C THR A 169 7.84 -5.84 -5.99
N GLU A 170 8.51 -5.50 -7.10
CA GLU A 170 9.46 -4.41 -7.16
C GLU A 170 8.79 -3.04 -7.00
N ASN A 171 9.60 -1.99 -6.92
CA ASN A 171 9.17 -0.65 -6.52
C ASN A 171 8.10 -0.04 -7.44
N MET A 172 8.38 0.08 -8.73
CA MET A 172 7.46 0.73 -9.68
C MET A 172 6.18 -0.07 -9.90
N PHE A 173 6.29 -1.40 -10.04
CA PHE A 173 5.11 -2.24 -10.21
C PHE A 173 4.23 -2.21 -8.95
N GLY A 174 4.85 -2.21 -7.76
CA GLY A 174 4.15 -2.10 -6.50
C GLY A 174 3.41 -0.77 -6.34
N ASP A 175 4.00 0.32 -6.84
CA ASP A 175 3.36 1.64 -6.86
C ASP A 175 2.07 1.61 -7.68
N ILE A 176 2.19 1.17 -8.94
CA ILE A 176 1.07 1.16 -9.89
C ILE A 176 -0.05 0.21 -9.43
N LEU A 177 0.31 -1.04 -9.07
CA LEU A 177 -0.68 -2.05 -8.68
C LEU A 177 -1.41 -1.70 -7.39
N THR A 178 -0.75 -1.04 -6.43
CA THR A 178 -1.41 -0.65 -5.19
C THR A 178 -2.34 0.54 -5.35
N ASP A 179 -2.02 1.46 -6.26
CA ASP A 179 -2.92 2.57 -6.59
C ASP A 179 -4.16 2.06 -7.35
N GLU A 180 -3.99 1.12 -8.28
CA GLU A 180 -5.09 0.40 -8.93
C GLU A 180 -5.97 -0.33 -7.88
N ALA A 181 -5.35 -1.09 -7.00
CA ALA A 181 -6.05 -1.84 -5.95
C ALA A 181 -6.76 -0.92 -4.94
N SER A 182 -6.27 0.29 -4.74
CA SER A 182 -6.86 1.27 -3.83
C SER A 182 -8.30 1.64 -4.20
N VAL A 183 -8.59 1.64 -5.50
CA VAL A 183 -9.92 1.98 -6.02
C VAL A 183 -10.97 0.93 -5.65
N ILE A 184 -10.56 -0.32 -5.44
CA ILE A 184 -11.47 -1.44 -5.13
C ILE A 184 -12.10 -1.28 -3.75
N SER A 185 -11.41 -0.68 -2.79
CA SER A 185 -11.88 -0.50 -1.40
C SER A 185 -13.03 0.51 -1.24
N GLY A 186 -13.31 1.29 -2.29
CA GLY A 186 -14.39 2.30 -2.30
C GLY A 186 -14.01 3.65 -1.70
N SER A 187 -12.94 3.78 -0.93
CA SER A 187 -12.41 5.06 -0.44
C SER A 187 -10.92 5.01 -0.10
N LEU A 188 -10.18 6.02 -0.57
CA LEU A 188 -8.79 6.26 -0.18
C LEU A 188 -8.64 6.52 1.33
N GLY A 189 -9.70 7.02 1.97
CA GLY A 189 -9.76 7.28 3.42
C GLY A 189 -9.75 6.02 4.29
N MET A 190 -9.80 4.83 3.69
CA MET A 190 -9.71 3.53 4.37
C MET A 190 -8.33 2.88 4.26
N LEU A 191 -7.41 3.45 3.49
CA LEU A 191 -6.16 2.78 3.11
C LEU A 191 -5.01 3.15 4.06
N SER A 192 -4.70 2.24 4.95
CA SER A 192 -3.51 2.28 5.81
C SER A 192 -2.26 1.80 5.09
N SER A 193 -1.10 2.18 5.59
CA SER A 193 0.18 1.62 5.15
C SER A 193 1.24 1.60 6.24
N ALA A 194 2.23 0.73 6.05
CA ALA A 194 3.46 0.72 6.83
C ALA A 194 4.66 0.66 5.90
N SER A 195 5.70 1.43 6.19
CA SER A 195 7.01 1.28 5.58
C SER A 195 7.96 0.73 6.64
N VAL A 196 8.47 -0.49 6.44
CA VAL A 196 9.29 -1.17 7.43
C VAL A 196 10.74 -1.29 6.99
N GLY A 197 11.65 -1.11 7.93
CA GLY A 197 13.08 -1.33 7.82
C GLY A 197 13.55 -2.46 8.73
N ALA A 198 14.85 -2.54 8.96
CA ALA A 198 15.43 -3.52 9.89
C ALA A 198 15.18 -3.13 11.37
N GLU A 199 15.30 -1.84 11.68
CA GLU A 199 15.28 -1.31 13.06
C GLU A 199 14.06 -0.41 13.33
N VAL A 200 13.52 0.23 12.29
CA VAL A 200 12.47 1.23 12.40
C VAL A 200 11.37 0.99 11.41
N ALA A 201 10.18 1.49 11.72
CA ALA A 201 9.03 1.47 10.82
C ALA A 201 8.29 2.81 10.86
N LEU A 202 7.62 3.14 9.76
CA LEU A 202 6.79 4.33 9.60
C LEU A 202 5.38 3.88 9.23
N PHE A 203 4.39 4.34 9.98
CA PHE A 203 2.98 4.02 9.77
C PHE A 203 2.24 5.28 9.36
N GLU A 204 1.57 5.24 8.23
CA GLU A 204 0.91 6.41 7.65
C GLU A 204 -0.21 5.97 6.69
N PRO A 205 -1.26 6.79 6.50
CA PRO A 205 -2.24 6.53 5.45
C PRO A 205 -1.61 6.70 4.06
N ILE A 206 -2.20 6.06 3.04
CA ILE A 206 -1.73 6.14 1.65
C ILE A 206 -2.11 7.49 1.01
N HIS A 207 -3.28 8.03 1.35
CA HIS A 207 -3.82 9.26 0.75
C HIS A 207 -2.91 10.49 0.91
N GLY A 208 -3.07 11.47 0.02
CA GLY A 208 -2.34 12.73 0.03
C GLY A 208 -2.82 13.72 1.11
N SER A 209 -2.39 14.97 1.00
CA SER A 209 -2.57 16.02 2.01
C SER A 209 -3.98 16.63 2.09
N TYR A 210 -4.79 16.48 1.05
CA TYR A 210 -6.14 17.03 0.91
C TYR A 210 -6.27 18.51 1.38
N PRO A 211 -5.47 19.45 0.81
CA PRO A 211 -5.39 20.83 1.31
C PRO A 211 -6.72 21.57 1.21
N GLN A 212 -7.63 21.17 0.32
CA GLN A 212 -8.95 21.76 0.17
C GLN A 212 -9.87 21.51 1.37
N ALA A 213 -9.58 20.47 2.17
CA ALA A 213 -10.31 20.12 3.40
C ALA A 213 -9.67 20.71 4.67
N ALA A 214 -8.55 21.42 4.56
CA ALA A 214 -7.86 21.98 5.72
C ALA A 214 -8.80 22.88 6.55
N GLY A 215 -8.90 22.61 7.86
CA GLY A 215 -9.74 23.33 8.79
C GLY A 215 -11.24 23.04 8.72
N LYS A 216 -11.72 22.19 7.80
CA LYS A 216 -13.16 21.90 7.63
C LYS A 216 -13.67 20.76 8.47
N ASN A 217 -12.81 19.98 9.10
CA ASN A 217 -13.16 18.80 9.92
C ASN A 217 -14.00 17.75 9.17
N ILE A 218 -13.66 17.49 7.89
CA ILE A 218 -14.42 16.58 7.00
C ILE A 218 -13.60 15.39 6.49
N ALA A 219 -12.26 15.40 6.68
CA ALA A 219 -11.40 14.32 6.21
C ALA A 219 -11.68 13.02 6.99
N ASN A 220 -11.67 11.90 6.28
CA ASN A 220 -11.83 10.58 6.88
C ASN A 220 -10.60 10.19 7.73
N PRO A 221 -10.74 9.92 9.04
CA PRO A 221 -9.61 9.59 9.91
C PRO A 221 -9.26 8.08 9.90
N MET A 222 -10.09 7.22 9.28
CA MET A 222 -10.02 5.77 9.44
C MET A 222 -8.70 5.18 8.92
N ALA A 223 -8.15 5.69 7.81
CA ALA A 223 -6.86 5.24 7.30
C ALA A 223 -5.72 5.48 8.30
N THR A 224 -5.73 6.61 9.02
CA THR A 224 -4.75 6.90 10.07
C THR A 224 -4.95 6.00 11.29
N ILE A 225 -6.20 5.76 11.70
CA ILE A 225 -6.55 4.85 12.80
C ILE A 225 -6.12 3.42 12.46
N LEU A 226 -6.37 2.95 11.25
CA LEU A 226 -5.93 1.63 10.78
C LEU A 226 -4.39 1.54 10.67
N SER A 227 -3.71 2.64 10.34
CA SER A 227 -2.24 2.69 10.38
C SER A 227 -1.72 2.58 11.83
N ALA A 228 -2.44 3.15 12.79
CA ALA A 228 -2.12 2.96 14.21
C ALA A 228 -2.36 1.51 14.68
N ALA A 229 -3.40 0.83 14.15
CA ALA A 229 -3.56 -0.60 14.40
C ALA A 229 -2.37 -1.42 13.87
N MET A 230 -1.88 -1.11 12.67
CA MET A 230 -0.67 -1.74 12.12
C MET A 230 0.57 -1.47 12.98
N LEU A 231 0.70 -0.27 13.56
CA LEU A 231 1.78 0.05 14.51
C LEU A 231 1.70 -0.84 15.76
N LEU A 232 0.52 -1.00 16.35
CA LEU A 232 0.31 -1.86 17.52
C LEU A 232 0.68 -3.31 17.22
N GLU A 233 0.20 -3.84 16.10
CA GLU A 233 0.53 -5.19 15.62
C GLU A 233 2.04 -5.37 15.41
N HIS A 234 2.71 -4.37 14.82
CA HIS A 234 4.16 -4.39 14.62
C HIS A 234 4.95 -4.44 15.95
N LEU A 235 4.41 -3.85 17.00
CA LEU A 235 4.99 -3.88 18.35
C LEU A 235 4.63 -5.15 19.15
N GLY A 236 3.92 -6.11 18.53
CA GLY A 236 3.46 -7.34 19.19
C GLY A 236 2.22 -7.14 20.08
N LEU A 237 1.54 -5.99 19.96
CA LEU A 237 0.30 -5.67 20.66
C LEU A 237 -0.91 -6.06 19.79
N ASP A 238 -0.97 -7.37 19.44
CA ASP A 238 -1.97 -7.88 18.50
C ASP A 238 -3.41 -7.76 19.01
N ALA A 239 -3.62 -7.88 20.33
CA ALA A 239 -4.96 -7.78 20.93
C ALA A 239 -5.49 -6.35 20.81
N GLU A 240 -4.65 -5.37 21.03
CA GLU A 240 -4.92 -3.93 20.93
C GLU A 240 -5.15 -3.53 19.47
N GLY A 241 -4.28 -3.97 18.55
CA GLY A 241 -4.45 -3.77 17.12
C GLY A 241 -5.79 -4.31 16.62
N ARG A 242 -6.15 -5.53 17.02
CA ARG A 242 -7.48 -6.10 16.72
C ARG A 242 -8.64 -5.34 17.36
N ALA A 243 -8.46 -4.76 18.56
CA ALA A 243 -9.50 -3.94 19.18
C ALA A 243 -9.78 -2.68 18.35
N VAL A 244 -8.74 -1.99 17.87
CA VAL A 244 -8.86 -0.83 16.97
C VAL A 244 -9.57 -1.21 15.67
N ARG A 245 -9.19 -2.34 15.04
CA ARG A 245 -9.86 -2.80 13.80
C ARG A 245 -11.34 -3.09 14.02
N ARG A 246 -11.71 -3.79 15.11
CA ARG A 246 -13.12 -4.04 15.44
C ARG A 246 -13.91 -2.75 15.70
N ALA A 247 -13.28 -1.73 16.29
CA ALA A 247 -13.93 -0.43 16.50
C ALA A 247 -14.22 0.28 15.18
N VAL A 248 -13.29 0.19 14.20
CA VAL A 248 -13.52 0.69 12.83
C VAL A 248 -14.63 -0.11 12.14
N ASP A 249 -14.61 -1.45 12.20
CA ASP A 249 -15.67 -2.30 11.64
C ASP A 249 -17.05 -1.92 12.17
N ARG A 250 -17.15 -1.65 13.49
CA ARG A 250 -18.39 -1.21 14.13
C ARG A 250 -18.82 0.16 13.62
N ALA A 251 -17.91 1.13 13.51
CA ALA A 251 -18.22 2.45 12.97
C ALA A 251 -18.80 2.37 11.56
N LEU A 252 -18.23 1.52 10.70
CA LEU A 252 -18.73 1.26 9.34
C LEU A 252 -20.11 0.62 9.36
N ALA A 253 -20.33 -0.40 10.21
CA ALA A 253 -21.60 -1.11 10.32
C ALA A 253 -22.74 -0.22 10.84
N GLU A 254 -22.43 0.74 11.70
CA GLU A 254 -23.40 1.68 12.28
C GLU A 254 -23.55 2.99 11.46
N GLY A 255 -22.87 3.10 10.32
CA GLY A 255 -22.91 4.30 9.47
C GLY A 255 -22.29 5.55 10.11
N VAL A 256 -21.37 5.38 11.07
CA VAL A 256 -20.63 6.48 11.67
C VAL A 256 -19.41 6.78 10.79
N VAL A 257 -19.66 7.50 9.69
CA VAL A 257 -18.70 7.71 8.60
C VAL A 257 -18.67 9.16 8.13
N THR A 258 -17.57 9.56 7.52
CA THR A 258 -17.42 10.86 6.86
C THR A 258 -18.10 10.89 5.49
N GLU A 259 -18.17 12.07 4.87
CA GLU A 259 -18.90 12.31 3.62
C GLU A 259 -18.48 11.38 2.45
N ASP A 260 -17.19 11.02 2.38
CA ASP A 260 -16.66 10.10 1.35
C ASP A 260 -17.24 8.69 1.42
N LEU A 261 -17.73 8.29 2.60
CA LEU A 261 -18.32 6.97 2.85
C LEU A 261 -19.84 7.02 3.14
N ALA A 262 -20.42 8.18 3.38
CA ALA A 262 -21.86 8.32 3.65
C ALA A 262 -22.69 7.95 2.42
N ALA A 263 -23.79 7.20 2.60
CA ALA A 263 -24.72 6.91 1.51
C ALA A 263 -25.48 8.18 1.08
N PRO A 264 -25.95 8.25 -0.18
CA PRO A 264 -26.78 9.36 -0.62
C PRO A 264 -27.98 9.54 0.29
N GLY A 265 -28.11 10.73 0.90
CA GLY A 265 -29.18 11.07 1.85
C GLY A 265 -28.88 10.71 3.31
N GLU A 266 -27.82 10.04 3.63
CA GLU A 266 -27.36 9.80 4.99
C GLU A 266 -26.57 11.00 5.54
N LYS A 267 -26.65 11.18 6.86
CA LYS A 267 -25.91 12.26 7.55
C LYS A 267 -24.47 11.86 7.74
N ALA A 268 -23.57 12.49 6.99
CA ALA A 268 -22.13 12.39 7.23
C ALA A 268 -21.73 12.93 8.61
N ARG A 269 -20.69 12.36 9.20
CA ARG A 269 -20.06 12.80 10.44
C ARG A 269 -18.79 13.59 10.13
N SER A 270 -18.38 14.43 11.07
CA SER A 270 -17.09 15.11 11.00
C SER A 270 -15.93 14.17 11.33
N THR A 271 -14.71 14.57 10.99
CA THR A 271 -13.47 13.86 11.34
C THR A 271 -13.41 13.54 12.84
N SER A 272 -13.69 14.55 13.70
CA SER A 272 -13.65 14.39 15.14
C SER A 272 -14.74 13.46 15.66
N GLU A 273 -15.99 13.57 15.18
CA GLU A 273 -17.06 12.65 15.59
C GLU A 273 -16.74 11.19 15.27
N VAL A 274 -16.16 10.91 14.09
CA VAL A 274 -15.73 9.54 13.72
C VAL A 274 -14.59 9.09 14.62
N GLY A 275 -13.59 9.93 14.86
CA GLY A 275 -12.45 9.61 15.72
C GLY A 275 -12.87 9.34 17.15
N ASP A 276 -13.71 10.19 17.74
CA ASP A 276 -14.23 10.06 19.10
C ASP A 276 -15.10 8.79 19.24
N TYR A 277 -15.93 8.50 18.24
CA TYR A 277 -16.72 7.27 18.22
C TYR A 277 -15.81 6.04 18.23
N VAL A 278 -14.84 5.94 17.32
CA VAL A 278 -13.92 4.80 17.26
C VAL A 278 -13.17 4.65 18.58
N ALA A 279 -12.66 5.74 19.16
CA ALA A 279 -11.98 5.72 20.44
C ALA A 279 -12.87 5.22 21.60
N SER A 280 -14.16 5.51 21.57
CA SER A 280 -15.13 5.05 22.57
C SER A 280 -15.46 3.55 22.48
N GLN A 281 -15.09 2.89 21.36
CA GLN A 281 -15.36 1.48 21.10
C GLN A 281 -14.15 0.55 21.37
N ILE A 282 -12.99 1.11 21.72
CA ILE A 282 -11.79 0.36 22.09
C ILE A 282 -11.82 0.04 23.58
#